data_223750851b3cc9aec762df3e73452d7f
#
_entry.id   223750851b3cc9aec762df3e73452d7f
#
_cell.length_a   1.000
_cell.length_b   1.000
_cell.length_c   1.000
_cell.angle_alpha   90.00
_cell.angle_beta   90.00
_cell.angle_gamma   90.00
#
_symmetry.space_group_name_H-M   'P 1'
#
loop_
_entity.id
_entity.type
_entity.pdbx_description
1 polymer ?
#
loop_
_entity_poly.entity_id
_entity_poly.type
_entity_poly.pdbx_seq_one_letter_code
_entity_poly.pdbx_strand_id
1 'polypeptide(L)'
;ERCSVKVEILGFTTKNWKGGKSRQEWNKLGKKKNPGRLNDLRHIIYKGADSHWRQSKKNLGLMLKEGLLKENIDGEAITWAFNRLKKRSEERKILMVISDGAPVDDSTLSVNSGDFLEKNLKKIVKFIENKSDIEILAIGIGHDVSRYYEKAIKISDVQELGDVMIDQLS
;
A
#
# COMPACT_ATOMS: atom_id res chain seq x y z
N GLU A 1 -8.89 14.84 12.14
CA GLU A 1 -10.18 14.88 12.88
C GLU A 1 -10.53 16.30 13.38
N ARG A 2 -9.55 17.11 13.77
CA ARG A 2 -9.82 18.52 14.19
C ARG A 2 -10.37 19.40 13.06
N CYS A 3 -10.07 19.02 11.80
CA CYS A 3 -10.50 19.75 10.59
C CYS A 3 -11.75 19.13 9.94
N SER A 4 -12.52 18.30 10.64
CA SER A 4 -13.68 17.57 10.12
C SER A 4 -13.35 16.62 8.94
N VAL A 5 -12.10 16.22 8.79
CA VAL A 5 -11.65 15.29 7.77
C VAL A 5 -11.76 13.86 8.31
N LYS A 6 -12.37 12.96 7.55
CA LYS A 6 -12.37 11.53 7.86
C LYS A 6 -11.06 10.91 7.39
N VAL A 7 -10.41 10.17 8.28
CA VAL A 7 -9.12 9.55 8.01
C VAL A 7 -9.22 8.05 8.22
N GLU A 8 -8.79 7.28 7.24
CA GLU A 8 -8.59 5.84 7.34
C GLU A 8 -7.09 5.55 7.31
N ILE A 9 -6.62 4.67 8.21
CA ILE A 9 -5.22 4.28 8.29
C ILE A 9 -5.13 2.79 7.99
N LEU A 10 -4.46 2.48 6.90
CA LEU A 10 -4.33 1.14 6.35
C LEU A 10 -2.86 0.72 6.33
N GLY A 11 -2.63 -0.57 6.47
CA GLY A 11 -1.32 -1.16 6.28
C GLY A 11 -1.40 -2.40 5.40
N PHE A 12 -0.28 -2.77 4.82
CA PHE A 12 -0.19 -3.93 3.98
C PHE A 12 1.17 -4.62 4.12
N THR A 13 1.15 -5.92 3.97
CA THR A 13 2.33 -6.79 3.95
C THR A 13 1.92 -8.16 3.41
N THR A 14 2.86 -9.08 3.32
CA THR A 14 2.56 -10.50 3.10
C THR A 14 2.39 -11.25 4.42
N LYS A 15 1.69 -12.39 4.39
CA LYS A 15 1.55 -13.25 5.58
C LYS A 15 2.84 -14.01 5.90
N ASN A 16 3.61 -14.33 4.87
CA ASN A 16 4.80 -15.17 4.98
C ASN A 16 5.99 -14.50 4.31
N TRP A 17 7.18 -14.85 4.76
CA TRP A 17 8.38 -14.67 3.98
C TRP A 17 8.42 -15.76 2.92
N LYS A 18 8.72 -15.40 1.66
CA LYS A 18 8.96 -16.34 0.54
C LYS A 18 7.82 -17.33 0.27
N GLY A 19 6.59 -16.85 0.20
CA GLY A 19 5.45 -17.62 -0.27
C GLY A 19 4.34 -17.80 0.75
N GLY A 20 3.71 -18.96 0.77
CA GLY A 20 2.55 -19.25 1.59
C GLY A 20 1.69 -20.32 0.93
N LYS A 21 0.38 -20.30 1.21
CA LYS A 21 -0.57 -21.24 0.60
C LYS A 21 -0.61 -21.10 -0.91
N SER A 22 -0.59 -19.88 -1.44
CA SER A 22 -0.57 -19.61 -2.89
C SER A 22 0.59 -20.33 -3.59
N ARG A 23 1.79 -20.29 -3.01
CA ARG A 23 2.95 -21.00 -3.56
C ARG A 23 2.83 -22.52 -3.42
N GLN A 24 2.27 -23.01 -2.32
CA GLN A 24 2.04 -24.44 -2.12
C GLN A 24 1.06 -25.00 -3.16
N GLU A 25 -0.02 -24.28 -3.42
CA GLU A 25 -1.01 -24.65 -4.44
C GLU A 25 -0.40 -24.64 -5.85
N TRP A 26 0.37 -23.61 -6.19
CA TRP A 26 1.07 -23.57 -7.46
C TRP A 26 2.03 -24.76 -7.64
N ASN A 27 2.76 -25.15 -6.59
CA ASN A 27 3.62 -26.34 -6.63
C ASN A 27 2.82 -27.62 -6.91
N LYS A 28 1.64 -27.78 -6.26
CA LYS A 28 0.76 -28.93 -6.46
C LYS A 28 0.16 -28.98 -7.87
N LEU A 29 -0.12 -27.81 -8.46
CA LEU A 29 -0.73 -27.68 -9.79
C LEU A 29 0.28 -27.75 -10.95
N GLY A 30 1.50 -28.25 -10.68
CA GLY A 30 2.50 -28.51 -11.72
C GLY A 30 3.29 -27.28 -12.15
N LYS A 31 3.41 -26.26 -11.30
CA LYS A 31 4.30 -25.11 -11.49
C LYS A 31 4.12 -24.39 -12.84
N LYS A 32 2.90 -24.05 -13.17
CA LYS A 32 2.58 -23.31 -14.42
C LYS A 32 3.45 -22.05 -14.58
N LYS A 33 3.87 -21.76 -15.81
CA LYS A 33 4.64 -20.55 -16.13
C LYS A 33 3.82 -19.28 -15.90
N ASN A 34 4.49 -18.21 -15.45
CA ASN A 34 3.90 -16.90 -15.18
C ASN A 34 2.64 -16.98 -14.28
N PRO A 35 2.76 -17.52 -13.08
CA PRO A 35 1.60 -17.77 -12.22
C PRO A 35 0.99 -16.49 -11.65
N GLY A 36 1.67 -15.36 -11.74
CA GLY A 36 1.30 -14.16 -11.03
C GLY A 36 1.82 -14.17 -9.59
N ARG A 37 1.08 -13.53 -8.68
CA ARG A 37 1.45 -13.46 -7.27
C ARG A 37 1.47 -14.85 -6.61
N LEU A 38 2.54 -15.13 -5.91
CA LEU A 38 2.76 -16.39 -5.16
C LEU A 38 2.99 -16.20 -3.67
N ASN A 39 2.41 -15.18 -3.07
CA ASN A 39 2.37 -15.01 -1.63
C ASN A 39 0.97 -14.62 -1.15
N ASP A 40 0.67 -14.91 0.11
CA ASP A 40 -0.61 -14.57 0.71
C ASP A 40 -0.56 -13.15 1.27
N LEU A 41 -1.54 -12.32 0.90
CA LEU A 41 -1.62 -10.93 1.34
C LEU A 41 -2.14 -10.79 2.78
N ARG A 42 -1.67 -9.77 3.46
CA ARG A 42 -2.21 -9.27 4.72
C ARG A 42 -2.48 -7.77 4.58
N HIS A 43 -3.74 -7.43 4.50
CA HIS A 43 -4.21 -6.06 4.53
C HIS A 43 -4.76 -5.76 5.92
N ILE A 44 -4.35 -4.64 6.52
CA ILE A 44 -4.62 -4.29 7.92
C ILE A 44 -5.36 -2.96 7.97
N ILE A 45 -6.45 -2.91 8.70
CA ILE A 45 -7.15 -1.66 9.00
C ILE A 45 -6.77 -1.27 10.43
N TYR A 46 -5.86 -0.32 10.55
CA TYR A 46 -5.48 0.23 11.86
C TYR A 46 -6.55 1.17 12.39
N LYS A 47 -7.13 1.99 11.50
CA LYS A 47 -8.25 2.88 11.81
C LYS A 47 -9.20 2.94 10.62
N GLY A 48 -10.47 2.65 10.84
CA GLY A 48 -11.52 2.89 9.86
C GLY A 48 -11.92 4.36 9.80
N ALA A 49 -12.45 4.80 8.65
CA ALA A 49 -12.83 6.19 8.42
C ALA A 49 -13.84 6.73 9.45
N ASP A 50 -14.78 5.90 9.86
CA ASP A 50 -15.84 6.27 10.81
C ASP A 50 -15.52 5.91 12.27
N SER A 51 -14.35 5.32 12.53
CA SER A 51 -13.88 4.99 13.88
C SER A 51 -13.24 6.20 14.54
N HIS A 52 -13.58 6.47 15.80
CA HIS A 52 -12.91 7.51 16.57
C HIS A 52 -11.45 7.16 16.88
N TRP A 53 -10.59 8.17 16.91
CA TRP A 53 -9.17 8.04 17.24
C TRP A 53 -8.91 7.25 18.53
N ARG A 54 -9.66 7.56 19.59
CA ARG A 54 -9.50 6.89 20.88
C ARG A 54 -9.74 5.39 20.82
N GLN A 55 -10.72 4.94 20.03
CA GLN A 55 -11.02 3.52 19.83
C GLN A 55 -9.92 2.82 19.05
N SER A 56 -9.31 3.53 18.09
CA SER A 56 -8.29 2.99 17.20
C SER A 56 -6.88 2.97 17.81
N LYS A 57 -6.66 3.63 18.95
CA LYS A 57 -5.34 3.77 19.58
C LYS A 57 -4.62 2.43 19.78
N LYS A 58 -5.33 1.40 20.23
CA LYS A 58 -4.76 0.05 20.43
C LYS A 58 -4.33 -0.58 19.11
N ASN A 59 -5.12 -0.40 18.05
CA ASN A 59 -4.80 -0.95 16.73
C ASN A 59 -3.58 -0.26 16.12
N LEU A 60 -3.45 1.05 16.33
CA LEU A 60 -2.26 1.81 15.88
C LEU A 60 -0.98 1.33 16.57
N GLY A 61 -1.08 0.89 17.83
CA GLY A 61 0.03 0.27 18.54
C GLY A 61 0.56 -1.01 17.86
N LEU A 62 -0.25 -1.68 17.04
CA LEU A 62 0.20 -2.84 16.26
C LEU A 62 1.24 -2.49 15.19
N MET A 63 1.34 -1.22 14.76
CA MET A 63 2.39 -0.77 13.84
C MET A 63 3.79 -0.99 14.44
N LEU A 64 3.91 -0.97 15.75
CA LEU A 64 5.17 -1.16 16.47
C LEU A 64 5.49 -2.64 16.73
N LYS A 65 4.60 -3.56 16.31
CA LYS A 65 4.80 -4.99 16.55
C LYS A 65 5.87 -5.54 15.62
N GLU A 66 6.97 -5.95 16.20
CA GLU A 66 8.06 -6.62 15.48
C GLU A 66 7.56 -7.88 14.75
N GLY A 67 8.12 -8.13 13.57
CA GLY A 67 7.79 -9.30 12.75
C GLY A 67 6.40 -9.28 12.11
N LEU A 68 5.63 -8.19 12.25
CA LEU A 68 4.34 -8.05 11.58
C LEU A 68 4.52 -7.82 10.08
N LEU A 69 5.42 -6.91 9.71
CA LEU A 69 5.74 -6.56 8.33
C LEU A 69 6.75 -7.56 7.76
N LYS A 70 6.56 -7.92 6.49
CA LYS A 70 7.40 -8.87 5.76
C LYS A 70 7.71 -8.31 4.38
N GLU A 71 7.19 -8.93 3.33
CA GLU A 71 7.35 -8.47 1.95
C GLU A 71 6.18 -7.58 1.53
N ASN A 72 6.33 -6.80 0.47
CA ASN A 72 5.35 -5.81 0.05
C ASN A 72 4.91 -6.00 -1.42
N ILE A 73 3.59 -6.06 -1.61
CA ILE A 73 2.94 -6.15 -2.91
C ILE A 73 2.02 -4.93 -3.08
N ASP A 74 2.63 -3.81 -3.44
CA ASP A 74 2.02 -2.46 -3.39
C ASP A 74 0.81 -2.33 -4.32
N GLY A 75 0.90 -2.86 -5.53
CA GLY A 75 -0.18 -2.70 -6.51
C GLY A 75 -1.53 -3.25 -6.01
N GLU A 76 -1.54 -4.46 -5.43
CA GLU A 76 -2.76 -5.04 -4.88
C GLU A 76 -3.21 -4.31 -3.61
N ALA A 77 -2.28 -3.82 -2.79
CA ALA A 77 -2.58 -3.02 -1.62
C ALA A 77 -3.26 -1.69 -1.98
N ILE A 78 -2.72 -0.99 -2.97
CA ILE A 78 -3.31 0.26 -3.49
C ILE A 78 -4.68 0.00 -4.10
N THR A 79 -4.85 -1.08 -4.86
CA THR A 79 -6.16 -1.48 -5.39
C THR A 79 -7.19 -1.69 -4.28
N TRP A 80 -6.79 -2.36 -3.21
CA TRP A 80 -7.64 -2.56 -2.05
C TRP A 80 -8.02 -1.24 -1.36
N ALA A 81 -7.04 -0.36 -1.10
CA ALA A 81 -7.27 0.94 -0.50
C ALA A 81 -8.16 1.84 -1.39
N PHE A 82 -7.88 1.87 -2.70
CA PHE A 82 -8.68 2.58 -3.68
C PHE A 82 -10.15 2.14 -3.68
N ASN A 83 -10.40 0.83 -3.68
CA ASN A 83 -11.76 0.28 -3.65
C ASN A 83 -12.52 0.62 -2.36
N ARG A 84 -11.80 0.78 -1.24
CA ARG A 84 -12.39 1.26 0.01
C ARG A 84 -12.75 2.73 -0.09
N LEU A 85 -11.82 3.56 -0.56
CA LEU A 85 -12.00 5.00 -0.70
C LEU A 85 -13.08 5.36 -1.73
N LYS A 86 -13.16 4.61 -2.84
CA LYS A 86 -14.19 4.77 -3.87
C LYS A 86 -15.63 4.62 -3.33
N LYS A 87 -15.83 3.82 -2.29
CA LYS A 87 -17.16 3.62 -1.67
C LYS A 87 -17.58 4.77 -0.76
N ARG A 88 -16.72 5.73 -0.52
CA ARG A 88 -17.00 6.88 0.33
C ARG A 88 -17.83 7.92 -0.41
N SER A 89 -18.64 8.68 0.34
CA SER A 89 -19.51 9.72 -0.18
C SER A 89 -18.89 11.12 -0.14
N GLU A 90 -17.71 11.25 0.47
CA GLU A 90 -17.02 12.54 0.55
C GLU A 90 -16.64 13.03 -0.86
N GLU A 91 -16.75 14.34 -1.10
CA GLU A 91 -16.47 14.96 -2.41
C GLU A 91 -14.98 14.83 -2.76
N ARG A 92 -14.10 15.28 -1.87
CA ARG A 92 -12.63 15.15 -2.07
C ARG A 92 -12.13 13.88 -1.43
N LYS A 93 -11.41 13.09 -2.20
CA LYS A 93 -10.87 11.80 -1.78
C LYS A 93 -9.38 11.75 -2.10
N ILE A 94 -8.56 11.58 -1.09
CA ILE A 94 -7.11 11.55 -1.23
C ILE A 94 -6.60 10.20 -0.74
N LEU A 95 -5.87 9.49 -1.60
CA LEU A 95 -5.12 8.28 -1.27
C LEU A 95 -3.65 8.63 -1.11
N MET A 96 -3.18 8.72 0.13
CA MET A 96 -1.79 8.97 0.44
C MET A 96 -1.05 7.65 0.66
N VAL A 97 -0.01 7.42 -0.11
CA VAL A 97 0.84 6.21 -0.03
C VAL A 97 2.16 6.58 0.62
N ILE A 98 2.53 5.88 1.69
CA ILE A 98 3.83 6.04 2.34
C ILE A 98 4.63 4.78 2.05
N SER A 99 5.80 4.94 1.46
CA SER A 99 6.65 3.83 1.03
C SER A 99 8.11 4.10 1.33
N ASP A 100 8.82 3.06 1.73
CA ASP A 100 10.26 3.07 1.99
C ASP A 100 11.07 2.33 0.91
N GLY A 101 10.44 1.94 -0.20
CA GLY A 101 11.14 1.24 -1.26
C GLY A 101 10.27 0.80 -2.44
N ALA A 102 10.85 -0.08 -3.23
CA ALA A 102 10.18 -0.73 -4.35
C ALA A 102 9.33 -1.92 -3.88
N PRO A 103 8.29 -2.32 -4.64
CA PRO A 103 7.53 -3.52 -4.33
C PRO A 103 8.42 -4.76 -4.48
N VAL A 104 8.51 -5.57 -3.44
CA VAL A 104 9.35 -6.77 -3.38
C VAL A 104 8.60 -7.93 -2.74
N ASP A 105 8.55 -9.04 -3.46
CA ASP A 105 8.15 -10.36 -2.95
C ASP A 105 8.95 -11.44 -3.67
N ASP A 106 9.89 -12.04 -2.96
CA ASP A 106 10.82 -13.03 -3.51
C ASP A 106 10.10 -14.20 -4.18
N SER A 107 9.00 -14.63 -3.59
CA SER A 107 8.21 -15.75 -4.09
C SER A 107 7.62 -15.48 -5.46
N THR A 108 7.08 -14.29 -5.63
CA THR A 108 6.49 -13.84 -6.89
C THR A 108 7.58 -13.55 -7.94
N LEU A 109 8.63 -12.82 -7.56
CA LEU A 109 9.69 -12.42 -8.49
C LEU A 109 10.55 -13.59 -8.96
N SER A 110 10.66 -14.67 -8.17
CA SER A 110 11.45 -15.86 -8.57
C SER A 110 10.87 -16.63 -9.77
N VAL A 111 9.61 -16.41 -10.13
CA VAL A 111 8.89 -17.18 -11.16
C VAL A 111 8.17 -16.33 -12.19
N ASN A 112 8.23 -15.02 -12.06
CA ASN A 112 7.73 -14.03 -13.01
C ASN A 112 8.89 -13.16 -13.50
N SER A 113 8.61 -12.17 -14.38
CA SER A 113 9.62 -11.19 -14.74
C SER A 113 10.05 -10.36 -13.53
N GLY A 114 11.32 -9.96 -13.46
CA GLY A 114 11.85 -9.18 -12.33
C GLY A 114 11.15 -7.84 -12.11
N ASP A 115 10.48 -7.31 -13.12
CA ASP A 115 9.71 -6.08 -13.10
C ASP A 115 8.18 -6.29 -12.92
N PHE A 116 7.74 -7.51 -12.63
CA PHE A 116 6.33 -7.89 -12.56
C PHE A 116 5.55 -7.03 -11.56
N LEU A 117 6.06 -6.88 -10.34
CA LEU A 117 5.41 -6.09 -9.30
C LEU A 117 5.44 -4.59 -9.60
N GLU A 118 6.55 -4.08 -10.14
CA GLU A 118 6.64 -2.68 -10.56
C GLU A 118 5.69 -2.34 -11.71
N LYS A 119 5.58 -3.20 -12.71
CA LYS A 119 4.63 -3.03 -13.81
C LYS A 119 3.19 -3.01 -13.31
N ASN A 120 2.86 -3.88 -12.38
CA ASN A 120 1.55 -3.92 -11.77
C ASN A 120 1.26 -2.62 -11.00
N LEU A 121 2.19 -2.17 -10.16
CA LEU A 121 2.09 -0.91 -9.44
C LEU A 121 1.87 0.28 -10.38
N LYS A 122 2.72 0.45 -11.38
CA LYS A 122 2.61 1.53 -12.38
C LYS A 122 1.27 1.53 -13.11
N LYS A 123 0.78 0.34 -13.48
CA LYS A 123 -0.52 0.21 -14.15
C LYS A 123 -1.67 0.70 -13.27
N ILE A 124 -1.66 0.34 -12.00
CA ILE A 124 -2.72 0.69 -11.05
C ILE A 124 -2.66 2.17 -10.72
N VAL A 125 -1.48 2.72 -10.45
CA VAL A 125 -1.30 4.15 -10.17
C VAL A 125 -1.79 4.99 -11.36
N LYS A 126 -1.35 4.69 -12.58
CA LYS A 126 -1.81 5.38 -13.80
C LYS A 126 -3.32 5.27 -14.02
N PHE A 127 -3.91 4.14 -13.67
CA PHE A 127 -5.38 4.01 -13.72
C PHE A 127 -6.05 4.98 -12.74
N ILE A 128 -5.58 5.08 -11.51
CA ILE A 128 -6.15 5.98 -10.51
C ILE A 128 -5.97 7.43 -10.92
N GLU A 129 -4.76 7.83 -11.34
CA GLU A 129 -4.44 9.20 -11.76
C GLU A 129 -5.25 9.66 -12.96
N ASN A 130 -5.50 8.80 -13.95
CA ASN A 130 -6.09 9.20 -15.22
C ASN A 130 -7.57 8.81 -15.38
N LYS A 131 -8.12 7.92 -14.55
CA LYS A 131 -9.45 7.33 -14.73
C LYS A 131 -10.34 7.41 -13.48
N SER A 132 -9.92 8.13 -12.45
CA SER A 132 -10.72 8.30 -11.25
C SER A 132 -10.72 9.75 -10.73
N ASP A 133 -11.66 10.05 -9.86
CA ASP A 133 -11.78 11.30 -9.11
C ASP A 133 -10.97 11.29 -7.80
N ILE A 134 -10.22 10.22 -7.55
CA ILE A 134 -9.41 10.07 -6.35
C ILE A 134 -8.01 10.61 -6.62
N GLU A 135 -7.60 11.59 -5.81
CA GLU A 135 -6.22 12.07 -5.82
C GLU A 135 -5.31 11.03 -5.20
N ILE A 136 -4.25 10.64 -5.89
CA ILE A 136 -3.21 9.77 -5.33
C ILE A 136 -1.91 10.56 -5.24
N LEU A 137 -1.27 10.48 -4.07
CA LEU A 137 0.05 11.04 -3.86
C LEU A 137 0.90 10.07 -3.05
N ALA A 138 2.20 10.10 -3.26
CA ALA A 138 3.13 9.23 -2.55
C ALA A 138 4.22 10.02 -1.82
N ILE A 139 4.57 9.53 -0.63
CA ILE A 139 5.69 10.02 0.15
C ILE A 139 6.71 8.88 0.27
N GLY A 140 7.89 9.05 -0.32
CA GLY A 140 9.00 8.12 -0.21
C GLY A 140 9.92 8.50 0.96
N ILE A 141 10.13 7.58 1.90
CA ILE A 141 11.04 7.78 3.03
C ILE A 141 12.40 7.19 2.67
N GLY A 142 13.42 8.06 2.54
CA GLY A 142 14.77 7.66 2.11
C GLY A 142 14.86 7.13 0.68
N HIS A 143 13.75 7.03 -0.03
CA HIS A 143 13.64 6.45 -1.37
C HIS A 143 12.83 7.34 -2.31
N ASP A 144 13.24 7.41 -3.59
CA ASP A 144 12.50 8.17 -4.60
C ASP A 144 11.42 7.29 -5.24
N VAL A 145 10.16 7.72 -5.10
CA VAL A 145 8.98 7.04 -5.65
C VAL A 145 8.38 7.74 -6.88
N SER A 146 9.02 8.81 -7.37
CA SER A 146 8.56 9.59 -8.54
C SER A 146 8.46 8.75 -9.82
N ARG A 147 9.20 7.65 -9.89
CA ARG A 147 9.10 6.70 -11.01
C ARG A 147 7.77 5.94 -11.08
N TYR A 148 6.97 5.99 -10.03
CA TYR A 148 5.67 5.31 -9.93
C TYR A 148 4.49 6.27 -9.91
N TYR A 149 4.66 7.46 -9.30
CA TYR A 149 3.60 8.42 -9.03
C TYR A 149 3.92 9.79 -9.63
N GLU A 150 2.93 10.45 -10.22
CA GLU A 150 3.09 11.83 -10.72
C GLU A 150 3.25 12.82 -9.55
N LYS A 151 2.42 12.66 -8.50
CA LYS A 151 2.54 13.43 -7.27
C LYS A 151 3.36 12.62 -6.26
N ALA A 152 4.66 12.87 -6.23
CA ALA A 152 5.61 12.17 -5.36
C ALA A 152 6.49 13.16 -4.59
N ILE A 153 6.65 12.90 -3.31
CA ILE A 153 7.54 13.67 -2.43
C ILE A 153 8.53 12.70 -1.80
N LYS A 154 9.79 13.08 -1.78
CA LYS A 154 10.82 12.35 -1.06
C LYS A 154 11.17 13.09 0.22
N ILE A 155 11.15 12.40 1.35
CA ILE A 155 11.67 12.87 2.62
C ILE A 155 12.87 12.03 3.02
N SER A 156 13.80 12.66 3.74
CA SER A 156 15.02 11.99 4.22
C SER A 156 14.82 11.38 5.59
N ASP A 157 14.00 12.01 6.42
CA ASP A 157 13.70 11.58 7.79
C ASP A 157 12.18 11.41 7.98
N VAL A 158 11.80 10.36 8.68
CA VAL A 158 10.41 10.09 9.05
C VAL A 158 9.80 11.22 9.90
N GLN A 159 10.61 12.02 10.59
CA GLN A 159 10.16 13.17 11.37
C GLN A 159 9.53 14.27 10.51
N GLU A 160 9.94 14.39 9.24
CA GLU A 160 9.37 15.33 8.28
C GLU A 160 7.96 14.94 7.82
N LEU A 161 7.56 13.67 8.03
CA LEU A 161 6.32 13.10 7.50
C LEU A 161 5.09 13.90 7.93
N GLY A 162 5.03 14.32 9.19
CA GLY A 162 3.87 15.06 9.73
C GLY A 162 3.65 16.40 9.03
N ASP A 163 4.70 17.17 8.84
CA ASP A 163 4.64 18.50 8.22
C ASP A 163 4.30 18.38 6.73
N VAL A 164 4.95 17.46 6.02
CA VAL A 164 4.68 17.18 4.60
C VAL A 164 3.24 16.72 4.38
N MET A 165 2.70 15.87 5.24
CA MET A 165 1.29 15.46 5.16
C MET A 165 0.33 16.63 5.34
N ILE A 166 0.60 17.54 6.25
CA ILE A 166 -0.23 18.74 6.48
C ILE A 166 -0.21 19.65 5.26
N ASP A 167 0.96 19.92 4.70
CA ASP A 167 1.13 20.77 3.53
C ASP A 167 0.40 20.22 2.29
N GLN A 168 0.37 18.89 2.13
CA GLN A 168 -0.32 18.25 1.01
C GLN A 168 -1.84 18.18 1.17
N LEU A 169 -2.36 18.37 2.38
CA LEU A 169 -3.79 18.33 2.67
C LEU A 169 -4.42 19.75 2.69
N SER A 170 -3.59 20.78 2.70
CA SER A 170 -4.01 22.20 2.67
C SER A 170 -4.32 22.64 1.26
#